data_6661b2ee045025a222a4faad6fd5526d
#
_entry.id   6661b2ee045025a222a4faad6fd5526d
#
_cell.length_a   1.000
_cell.length_b   1.000
_cell.length_c   1.000
_cell.angle_alpha   90.00
_cell.angle_beta   90.00
_cell.angle_gamma   90.00
#
_symmetry.space_group_name_H-M   'P 1'
#
loop_
_entity.id
_entity.type
_entity.pdbx_description
1 polymer ?
#
loop_
_entity_poly.entity_id
_entity_poly.type
_entity_poly.pdbx_seq_one_letter_code
_entity_poly.pdbx_strand_id
1 'polypeptide(L)'
;GPDDFRFMRYTERGDFARGVWTLDPIDAETASFAPAGDAQAPTWKFTLRRDGQIAWPDGGTSSLTIEKTYIVQTIGAAFTCHYRVTNRGPWPVALVFASEWNVNLQGGGHNDQCYTWLPDHAALTPYHDTPETWQEAAELHLGNTYLDVDLSLLVSPAAELWKLPIETVSNSEGGFERVYQGTSLVARWPLTLDPDQTWEGSVYWTAGVATPSNE
;
A
#
# COMPACT_ATOMS: atom_id res chain seq x y z
N GLY A 1 -0.70 -5.05 -23.54
CA GLY A 1 -0.06 -4.07 -24.41
C GLY A 1 0.06 -2.71 -23.70
N PRO A 2 0.79 -1.72 -24.24
CA PRO A 2 1.04 -0.45 -23.55
C PRO A 2 -0.23 0.38 -23.26
N ASP A 3 -1.37 -0.03 -23.75
CA ASP A 3 -2.65 0.62 -23.51
C ASP A 3 -3.42 0.13 -22.27
N ASP A 4 -2.92 -0.90 -21.58
CA ASP A 4 -3.62 -1.53 -20.46
C ASP A 4 -3.66 -0.67 -19.20
N PHE A 5 -2.88 0.40 -19.12
CA PHE A 5 -3.01 1.45 -18.10
C PHE A 5 -4.41 2.05 -17.98
N ARG A 6 -5.22 1.99 -19.02
CA ARG A 6 -6.56 2.55 -19.00
C ARG A 6 -7.48 1.84 -18.03
N PHE A 7 -7.20 0.58 -17.72
CA PHE A 7 -8.02 -0.24 -16.82
C PHE A 7 -7.66 -0.05 -15.34
N MET A 8 -6.47 0.50 -15.05
CA MET A 8 -5.99 0.78 -13.70
C MET A 8 -6.31 2.22 -13.26
N ARG A 9 -7.42 2.77 -13.69
CA ARG A 9 -7.88 4.09 -13.28
C ARG A 9 -8.87 3.97 -12.15
N TYR A 10 -8.70 4.77 -11.12
CA TYR A 10 -9.69 4.96 -10.08
C TYR A 10 -10.09 6.44 -9.97
N THR A 11 -11.30 6.67 -9.49
CA THR A 11 -11.77 8.00 -9.14
C THR A 11 -11.88 8.07 -7.63
N GLU A 12 -11.07 8.92 -7.02
CA GLU A 12 -11.20 9.22 -5.60
C GLU A 12 -12.50 9.97 -5.37
N ARG A 13 -13.38 9.38 -4.55
CA ARG A 13 -14.68 9.96 -4.20
C ARG A 13 -14.71 10.51 -2.78
N GLY A 14 -13.73 10.14 -1.96
CA GLY A 14 -13.58 10.61 -0.60
C GLY A 14 -12.69 11.85 -0.53
N ASP A 15 -12.83 12.61 0.55
CA ASP A 15 -11.97 13.75 0.85
C ASP A 15 -10.76 13.36 1.71
N PHE A 16 -10.48 12.05 1.82
CA PHE A 16 -9.51 11.50 2.77
C PHE A 16 -8.05 11.73 2.40
N ALA A 17 -7.70 11.72 1.10
CA ALA A 17 -6.31 11.95 0.67
C ALA A 17 -5.89 13.42 0.81
N ARG A 18 -6.83 14.37 0.75
CA ARG A 18 -6.54 15.81 0.73
C ARG A 18 -6.86 16.53 2.03
N GLY A 19 -7.52 15.87 2.94
CA GLY A 19 -8.00 16.51 4.16
C GLY A 19 -7.01 16.43 5.32
N VAL A 20 -7.25 17.24 6.34
CA VAL A 20 -6.46 17.25 7.56
C VAL A 20 -6.76 16.01 8.40
N TRP A 21 -5.73 15.37 8.89
CA TRP A 21 -5.82 14.26 9.83
C TRP A 21 -5.50 14.75 11.25
N THR A 22 -6.22 14.26 12.23
CA THR A 22 -5.90 14.48 13.64
C THR A 22 -4.94 13.39 14.08
N LEU A 23 -3.83 13.79 14.68
CA LEU A 23 -2.88 12.89 15.32
C LEU A 23 -3.29 12.71 16.77
N ASP A 24 -3.57 11.47 17.18
CA ASP A 24 -3.69 11.13 18.59
C ASP A 24 -2.30 11.14 19.25
N PRO A 25 -2.23 11.39 20.56
CA PRO A 25 -0.95 11.43 21.29
C PRO A 25 -0.11 10.19 20.98
N ILE A 26 1.21 10.40 20.80
CA ILE A 26 2.16 9.32 20.57
C ILE A 26 2.36 8.61 21.90
N ASP A 27 1.86 7.39 22.02
CA ASP A 27 2.17 6.50 23.13
C ASP A 27 3.47 5.76 22.82
N ALA A 28 4.51 6.04 23.59
CA ALA A 28 5.71 5.21 23.61
C ALA A 28 5.38 3.94 24.41
N GLU A 29 4.62 3.04 23.84
CA GLU A 29 4.40 1.73 24.41
C GLU A 29 5.60 0.83 24.11
N THR A 30 6.12 0.22 25.16
CA THR A 30 6.95 -0.99 25.08
C THR A 30 6.01 -2.14 24.68
N ALA A 31 5.63 -2.20 23.43
CA ALA A 31 4.79 -3.28 22.95
C ALA A 31 5.62 -4.57 22.91
N SER A 32 5.22 -5.56 23.69
CA SER A 32 5.77 -6.92 23.64
C SER A 32 5.30 -7.64 22.36
N PHE A 33 5.89 -7.30 21.23
CA PHE A 33 5.95 -8.15 20.07
C PHE A 33 7.36 -8.74 19.98
N ALA A 34 7.70 -9.58 20.93
CA ALA A 34 8.90 -10.38 20.84
C ALA A 34 8.56 -11.70 20.14
N PRO A 35 9.22 -12.07 19.03
CA PRO A 35 9.49 -13.46 18.81
C PRO A 35 10.31 -13.94 20.03
N ALA A 36 9.95 -15.08 20.59
CA ALA A 36 10.55 -15.60 21.80
C ALA A 36 12.08 -15.58 21.71
N GLY A 37 12.76 -14.72 22.48
CA GLY A 37 14.21 -14.80 22.66
C GLY A 37 14.98 -13.50 22.85
N ASP A 38 14.51 -12.33 22.41
CA ASP A 38 15.33 -11.11 22.49
C ASP A 38 14.63 -9.95 23.20
N ALA A 39 15.46 -9.11 23.84
CA ALA A 39 15.04 -7.93 24.58
C ALA A 39 14.13 -7.04 23.72
N GLN A 40 12.99 -6.66 24.28
CA GLN A 40 11.95 -5.85 23.66
C GLN A 40 12.52 -4.61 22.96
N ALA A 41 12.55 -4.66 21.62
CA ALA A 41 12.82 -3.45 20.86
C ALA A 41 11.67 -2.45 21.07
N PRO A 42 11.96 -1.19 21.44
CA PRO A 42 10.92 -0.20 21.60
C PRO A 42 10.21 0.01 20.27
N THR A 43 8.88 0.10 20.31
CA THR A 43 8.05 0.39 19.17
C THR A 43 7.39 1.76 19.33
N TRP A 44 7.24 2.48 18.22
CA TRP A 44 6.46 3.69 18.18
C TRP A 44 5.07 3.38 17.64
N LYS A 45 4.04 3.79 18.38
CA LYS A 45 2.66 3.65 17.96
C LYS A 45 2.00 5.02 17.93
N PHE A 46 1.33 5.33 16.84
CA PHE A 46 0.53 6.55 16.71
C PHE A 46 -0.66 6.30 15.79
N THR A 47 -1.75 7.01 16.05
CA THR A 47 -2.98 6.91 15.28
C THR A 47 -3.32 8.24 14.63
N LEU A 48 -3.61 8.19 13.35
CA LEU A 48 -4.18 9.29 12.59
C LEU A 48 -5.67 9.00 12.37
N ARG A 49 -6.51 9.97 12.73
CA ARG A 49 -7.96 9.87 12.56
C ARG A 49 -8.49 10.98 11.67
N ARG A 50 -9.43 10.63 10.82
CA ARG A 50 -10.20 11.59 10.04
C ARG A 50 -11.66 11.18 9.93
N ASP A 51 -12.54 12.12 10.27
CA ASP A 51 -13.94 12.08 9.88
C ASP A 51 -14.09 12.83 8.56
N GLY A 52 -14.64 12.17 7.55
CA GLY A 52 -14.72 12.69 6.20
C GLY A 52 -15.96 12.20 5.46
N GLN A 53 -16.07 12.56 4.20
CA GLN A 53 -17.22 12.25 3.37
C GLN A 53 -16.81 11.64 2.02
N ILE A 54 -17.69 10.76 1.51
CA ILE A 54 -17.66 10.30 0.13
C ILE A 54 -18.74 11.03 -0.63
N ALA A 55 -18.39 11.57 -1.81
CA ALA A 55 -19.34 12.17 -2.74
C ALA A 55 -19.76 11.14 -3.81
N TRP A 56 -21.06 10.95 -3.98
CA TRP A 56 -21.62 10.06 -4.97
C TRP A 56 -21.96 10.80 -6.28
N PRO A 57 -22.01 10.10 -7.42
CA PRO A 57 -22.32 10.74 -8.73
C PRO A 57 -23.71 11.38 -8.80
N ASP A 58 -24.65 10.92 -7.99
CA ASP A 58 -26.01 11.46 -7.88
C ASP A 58 -26.11 12.72 -7.00
N GLY A 59 -24.97 13.18 -6.46
CA GLY A 59 -24.87 14.34 -5.56
C GLY A 59 -25.09 14.02 -4.08
N GLY A 60 -25.37 12.76 -3.73
CA GLY A 60 -25.43 12.31 -2.34
C GLY A 60 -24.06 12.25 -1.69
N THR A 61 -24.03 12.21 -0.35
CA THR A 61 -22.82 12.02 0.43
C THR A 61 -23.00 10.94 1.51
N SER A 62 -21.91 10.27 1.87
CA SER A 62 -21.87 9.33 3.00
C SER A 62 -20.71 9.68 3.91
N SER A 63 -20.98 9.70 5.21
CA SER A 63 -19.97 10.02 6.23
C SER A 63 -19.20 8.77 6.65
N LEU A 64 -17.89 8.86 6.70
CA LEU A 64 -17.01 7.80 7.18
C LEU A 64 -16.04 8.35 8.23
N THR A 65 -15.62 7.48 9.15
CA THR A 65 -14.41 7.67 9.96
C THR A 65 -13.35 6.70 9.44
N ILE A 66 -12.14 7.22 9.20
CA ILE A 66 -10.97 6.38 8.92
C ILE A 66 -9.93 6.63 10.02
N GLU A 67 -9.43 5.54 10.58
CA GLU A 67 -8.30 5.53 11.52
C GLU A 67 -7.15 4.74 10.90
N LYS A 68 -5.93 5.28 11.01
CA LYS A 68 -4.68 4.65 10.58
C LYS A 68 -3.76 4.56 11.77
N THR A 69 -3.52 3.37 12.29
CA THR A 69 -2.59 3.16 13.40
C THR A 69 -1.29 2.60 12.86
N TYR A 70 -0.24 3.39 12.99
CA TYR A 70 1.12 2.99 12.63
C TYR A 70 1.83 2.40 13.84
N ILE A 71 2.51 1.27 13.62
CA ILE A 71 3.40 0.62 14.58
C ILE A 71 4.75 0.49 13.88
N VAL A 72 5.75 1.25 14.35
CA VAL A 72 7.09 1.27 13.75
C VAL A 72 8.06 0.62 14.71
N GLN A 73 8.78 -0.39 14.24
CA GLN A 73 9.86 -1.03 15.00
C GLN A 73 11.10 -0.15 14.97
N THR A 74 11.71 0.09 16.12
CA THR A 74 12.94 0.90 16.21
C THR A 74 14.20 0.12 15.89
N ILE A 75 14.11 -1.21 15.92
CA ILE A 75 15.17 -2.14 15.52
C ILE A 75 14.61 -3.02 14.41
N GLY A 76 15.35 -3.12 13.31
CA GLY A 76 14.87 -3.76 12.09
C GLY A 76 14.17 -2.76 11.14
N ALA A 77 13.89 -3.21 9.94
CA ALA A 77 13.26 -2.40 8.90
C ALA A 77 11.82 -2.88 8.69
N ALA A 78 10.96 -2.66 9.68
CA ALA A 78 9.57 -3.10 9.61
C ALA A 78 8.61 -2.09 10.22
N PHE A 79 7.41 -2.01 9.64
CA PHE A 79 6.30 -1.27 10.23
C PHE A 79 4.95 -1.85 9.78
N THR A 80 3.93 -1.60 10.59
CA THR A 80 2.55 -1.95 10.29
C THR A 80 1.69 -0.70 10.23
N CYS A 81 0.72 -0.68 9.31
CA CYS A 81 -0.37 0.27 9.31
C CYS A 81 -1.69 -0.51 9.43
N HIS A 82 -2.39 -0.34 10.53
CA HIS A 82 -3.74 -0.87 10.73
C HIS A 82 -4.75 0.19 10.32
N TYR A 83 -5.74 -0.23 9.56
CA TYR A 83 -6.87 0.59 9.11
C TYR A 83 -8.15 0.17 9.80
N ARG A 84 -8.95 1.16 10.18
CA ARG A 84 -10.34 1.00 10.57
C ARG A 84 -11.18 1.96 9.76
N VAL A 85 -12.16 1.43 9.04
CA VAL A 85 -13.09 2.20 8.20
C VAL A 85 -14.50 1.99 8.75
N THR A 86 -15.10 3.04 9.29
CA THR A 86 -16.42 2.97 9.93
C THR A 86 -17.42 3.80 9.13
N ASN A 87 -18.55 3.21 8.79
CA ASN A 87 -19.68 3.96 8.23
C ASN A 87 -20.37 4.76 9.34
N ARG A 88 -20.41 6.09 9.21
CA ARG A 88 -21.07 7.01 10.13
C ARG A 88 -22.37 7.59 9.55
N GLY A 89 -22.73 7.15 8.36
CA GLY A 89 -23.98 7.53 7.74
C GLY A 89 -25.15 6.63 8.18
N PRO A 90 -26.39 7.06 7.93
CA PRO A 90 -27.60 6.30 8.28
C PRO A 90 -27.94 5.18 7.29
N TRP A 91 -27.19 5.03 6.20
CA TRP A 91 -27.44 4.07 5.13
C TRP A 91 -26.22 3.18 4.87
N PRO A 92 -26.43 1.94 4.41
CA PRO A 92 -25.33 1.10 3.93
C PRO A 92 -24.54 1.80 2.83
N VAL A 93 -23.22 1.62 2.82
CA VAL A 93 -22.34 2.12 1.78
C VAL A 93 -21.56 0.97 1.15
N ALA A 94 -21.45 0.98 -0.21
CA ALA A 94 -20.57 0.09 -0.95
C ALA A 94 -19.45 0.93 -1.59
N LEU A 95 -18.20 0.60 -1.28
CA LEU A 95 -17.03 1.36 -1.73
C LEU A 95 -15.82 0.44 -1.96
N VAL A 96 -14.78 0.96 -2.56
CA VAL A 96 -13.45 0.34 -2.53
C VAL A 96 -12.57 1.21 -1.64
N PHE A 97 -12.08 0.64 -0.54
CA PHE A 97 -11.00 1.24 0.24
C PHE A 97 -9.66 0.90 -0.42
N ALA A 98 -8.80 1.89 -0.60
CA ALA A 98 -7.48 1.69 -1.19
C ALA A 98 -6.39 2.33 -0.33
N SER A 99 -5.26 1.62 -0.22
CA SER A 99 -4.05 2.09 0.41
C SER A 99 -2.92 2.08 -0.60
N GLU A 100 -2.35 3.26 -0.87
CA GLU A 100 -1.28 3.46 -1.84
C GLU A 100 0.06 3.67 -1.14
N TRP A 101 1.11 3.00 -1.64
CA TRP A 101 2.47 3.02 -1.14
C TRP A 101 3.45 3.24 -2.29
N ASN A 102 4.21 4.32 -2.21
CA ASN A 102 5.17 4.66 -3.24
C ASN A 102 6.57 4.24 -2.80
N VAL A 103 7.21 3.39 -3.60
CA VAL A 103 8.50 2.75 -3.30
C VAL A 103 9.49 3.10 -4.40
N ASN A 104 10.73 3.41 -4.02
CA ASN A 104 11.85 3.57 -4.95
C ASN A 104 13.06 2.81 -4.42
N LEU A 105 13.48 1.77 -5.16
CA LEU A 105 14.67 0.96 -4.85
C LEU A 105 15.93 1.47 -5.57
N GLN A 106 15.90 2.64 -6.22
CA GLN A 106 16.99 3.19 -7.04
C GLN A 106 17.36 2.33 -8.26
N GLY A 107 18.27 2.79 -9.10
CA GLY A 107 18.84 2.02 -10.21
C GLY A 107 17.94 1.85 -11.44
N GLY A 108 16.81 2.54 -11.51
CA GLY A 108 15.80 2.37 -12.58
C GLY A 108 14.94 1.13 -12.37
N GLY A 109 13.74 1.13 -12.95
CA GLY A 109 12.77 0.04 -12.78
C GLY A 109 12.87 -1.07 -13.82
N HIS A 110 13.71 -0.89 -14.83
CA HIS A 110 13.84 -1.77 -16.00
C HIS A 110 15.27 -2.30 -16.16
N ASN A 111 15.63 -3.25 -15.33
CA ASN A 111 16.91 -3.95 -15.43
C ASN A 111 16.78 -5.38 -14.86
N ASP A 112 17.70 -6.27 -15.26
CA ASP A 112 17.67 -7.70 -14.94
C ASP A 112 17.90 -8.01 -13.45
N GLN A 113 18.19 -7.01 -12.63
CA GLN A 113 18.37 -7.15 -11.19
C GLN A 113 17.07 -6.89 -10.41
N CYS A 114 16.07 -6.28 -11.08
CA CYS A 114 14.77 -6.03 -10.49
C CYS A 114 13.86 -7.25 -10.60
N TYR A 115 13.09 -7.50 -9.55
CA TYR A 115 12.05 -8.52 -9.58
C TYR A 115 10.82 -8.11 -8.77
N THR A 116 9.69 -8.67 -9.15
CA THR A 116 8.45 -8.70 -8.37
C THR A 116 8.07 -10.15 -8.19
N TRP A 117 7.76 -10.56 -6.98
CA TRP A 117 7.41 -11.92 -6.66
C TRP A 117 6.23 -11.99 -5.71
N LEU A 118 5.33 -12.94 -5.93
CA LEU A 118 4.22 -13.27 -5.05
C LEU A 118 4.32 -14.76 -4.70
N PRO A 119 4.29 -15.14 -3.41
CA PRO A 119 4.42 -16.53 -2.98
C PRO A 119 3.42 -17.49 -3.62
N ASP A 120 2.19 -17.03 -3.85
CA ASP A 120 1.10 -17.82 -4.42
C ASP A 120 1.05 -17.79 -5.95
N HIS A 121 2.01 -17.11 -6.60
CA HIS A 121 2.08 -16.97 -8.05
C HIS A 121 3.41 -17.50 -8.55
N ALA A 122 3.38 -18.48 -9.44
CA ALA A 122 4.54 -19.29 -9.86
C ALA A 122 5.63 -18.55 -10.66
N ALA A 123 5.49 -17.27 -10.97
CA ALA A 123 6.42 -16.56 -11.82
C ALA A 123 6.93 -15.27 -11.17
N LEU A 124 8.27 -15.14 -11.13
CA LEU A 124 8.93 -13.86 -10.97
C LEU A 124 8.59 -12.98 -12.18
N THR A 125 8.06 -11.80 -11.95
CA THR A 125 7.93 -10.79 -12.99
C THR A 125 9.17 -9.92 -12.97
N PRO A 126 9.95 -9.85 -14.06
CA PRO A 126 11.03 -8.89 -14.13
C PRO A 126 10.46 -7.48 -14.19
N TYR A 127 11.26 -6.53 -13.72
CA TYR A 127 11.02 -5.09 -13.82
C TYR A 127 9.96 -4.53 -12.86
N HIS A 128 10.30 -3.41 -12.28
CA HIS A 128 9.42 -2.64 -11.41
C HIS A 128 8.52 -1.65 -12.18
N ASP A 129 8.88 -1.33 -13.41
CA ASP A 129 8.18 -0.38 -14.28
C ASP A 129 7.05 -1.01 -15.11
N THR A 130 6.84 -2.31 -15.00
CA THR A 130 5.74 -3.01 -15.67
C THR A 130 4.48 -2.99 -14.81
N PRO A 131 3.35 -2.47 -15.33
CA PRO A 131 2.08 -2.49 -14.59
C PRO A 131 1.53 -3.90 -14.48
N GLU A 132 1.07 -4.25 -13.28
CA GLU A 132 0.48 -5.56 -13.00
C GLU A 132 -0.64 -5.49 -11.99
N THR A 133 -1.54 -6.49 -12.00
CA THR A 133 -2.61 -6.64 -11.03
C THR A 133 -2.76 -8.09 -10.60
N TRP A 134 -3.05 -8.29 -9.32
CA TRP A 134 -3.29 -9.61 -8.74
C TRP A 134 -4.53 -9.56 -7.87
N GLN A 135 -5.40 -10.57 -8.05
CA GLN A 135 -6.60 -10.74 -7.23
C GLN A 135 -6.30 -11.59 -6.01
N GLU A 136 -6.94 -11.26 -4.88
CA GLU A 136 -6.85 -12.06 -3.64
C GLU A 136 -5.41 -12.33 -3.18
N ALA A 137 -4.51 -11.38 -3.41
CA ALA A 137 -3.11 -11.48 -3.00
C ALA A 137 -2.95 -11.00 -1.54
N ALA A 138 -2.17 -11.75 -0.76
CA ALA A 138 -1.86 -11.43 0.63
C ALA A 138 -0.42 -10.92 0.82
N GLU A 139 0.46 -11.22 -0.12
CA GLU A 139 1.89 -10.92 -0.03
C GLU A 139 2.46 -10.57 -1.41
N LEU A 140 3.35 -9.58 -1.44
CA LEU A 140 4.08 -9.15 -2.63
C LEU A 140 5.48 -8.71 -2.23
N HIS A 141 6.47 -9.12 -3.00
CA HIS A 141 7.87 -8.72 -2.87
C HIS A 141 8.31 -7.86 -4.04
N LEU A 142 9.02 -6.80 -3.74
CA LEU A 142 9.82 -6.03 -4.71
C LEU A 142 11.28 -6.11 -4.30
N GLY A 143 12.12 -6.60 -5.19
CA GLY A 143 13.54 -6.75 -4.88
C GLY A 143 14.47 -6.25 -5.97
N ASN A 144 15.71 -6.03 -5.58
CA ASN A 144 16.82 -5.73 -6.46
C ASN A 144 18.06 -6.50 -5.99
N THR A 145 18.51 -7.44 -6.80
CA THR A 145 19.63 -8.33 -6.45
C THR A 145 20.98 -7.61 -6.43
N TYR A 146 21.15 -6.53 -7.21
CA TYR A 146 22.38 -5.72 -7.18
C TYR A 146 22.49 -4.90 -5.89
N LEU A 147 21.36 -4.40 -5.37
CA LEU A 147 21.31 -3.64 -4.14
C LEU A 147 21.20 -4.55 -2.90
N ASP A 148 21.02 -5.84 -3.11
CA ASP A 148 20.79 -6.83 -2.06
C ASP A 148 19.62 -6.47 -1.15
N VAL A 149 18.51 -5.99 -1.73
CA VAL A 149 17.32 -5.53 -1.01
C VAL A 149 16.08 -6.26 -1.52
N ASP A 150 15.30 -6.78 -0.59
CA ASP A 150 13.92 -7.23 -0.77
C ASP A 150 12.99 -6.45 0.13
N LEU A 151 11.94 -5.86 -0.45
CA LEU A 151 10.83 -5.26 0.27
C LEU A 151 9.63 -6.17 0.19
N SER A 152 9.12 -6.62 1.32
CA SER A 152 7.88 -7.37 1.36
C SER A 152 6.73 -6.53 1.88
N LEU A 153 5.60 -6.63 1.17
CA LEU A 153 4.31 -6.05 1.50
C LEU A 153 3.35 -7.19 1.82
N LEU A 154 2.91 -7.29 3.07
CA LEU A 154 1.84 -8.19 3.47
C LEU A 154 0.57 -7.39 3.74
N VAL A 155 -0.57 -7.91 3.28
CA VAL A 155 -1.87 -7.29 3.50
C VAL A 155 -2.86 -8.28 4.13
N SER A 156 -3.68 -7.81 5.03
CA SER A 156 -4.73 -8.62 5.67
C SER A 156 -6.00 -7.77 5.85
N PRO A 157 -7.17 -8.30 5.43
CA PRO A 157 -7.35 -9.51 4.60
C PRO A 157 -6.67 -9.38 3.23
N ALA A 158 -6.60 -10.48 2.48
CA ALA A 158 -6.11 -10.46 1.10
C ALA A 158 -6.84 -9.40 0.26
N ALA A 159 -6.13 -8.81 -0.68
CA ALA A 159 -6.57 -7.65 -1.45
C ALA A 159 -6.40 -7.85 -2.95
N GLU A 160 -7.04 -7.02 -3.74
CA GLU A 160 -6.60 -6.79 -5.10
C GLU A 160 -5.36 -5.87 -5.03
N LEU A 161 -4.21 -6.36 -5.49
CA LEU A 161 -2.97 -5.57 -5.53
C LEU A 161 -2.71 -5.05 -6.94
N TRP A 162 -2.36 -3.77 -7.03
CA TRP A 162 -1.90 -3.13 -8.25
C TRP A 162 -0.46 -2.68 -8.09
N LYS A 163 0.35 -2.91 -9.09
CA LYS A 163 1.70 -2.36 -9.26
C LYS A 163 1.70 -1.42 -10.45
N LEU A 164 2.07 -0.17 -10.25
CA LEU A 164 2.06 0.88 -11.25
C LEU A 164 3.40 1.63 -11.24
N PRO A 165 4.03 1.90 -12.40
CA PRO A 165 5.21 2.75 -12.43
C PRO A 165 4.82 4.21 -12.16
N ILE A 166 5.65 4.90 -11.41
CA ILE A 166 5.65 6.35 -11.26
C ILE A 166 6.68 6.89 -12.25
N GLU A 167 6.24 7.70 -13.20
CA GLU A 167 7.08 8.22 -14.26
C GLU A 167 6.99 9.74 -14.35
N THR A 168 8.11 10.39 -14.65
CA THR A 168 8.12 11.76 -15.14
C THR A 168 8.15 11.75 -16.66
N VAL A 169 7.45 12.71 -17.25
CA VAL A 169 7.47 12.91 -18.70
C VAL A 169 8.15 14.24 -18.97
N SER A 170 9.29 14.21 -19.65
CA SER A 170 10.02 15.38 -20.08
C SER A 170 9.92 15.54 -21.60
N ASN A 171 9.93 16.79 -22.08
CA ASN A 171 10.04 17.10 -23.49
C ASN A 171 11.53 17.39 -23.80
N SER A 172 12.15 16.50 -24.57
CA SER A 172 13.52 16.65 -25.05
C SER A 172 13.53 16.97 -26.55
N GLU A 173 14.69 17.32 -27.11
CA GLU A 173 14.85 17.56 -28.55
C GLU A 173 14.48 16.33 -29.42
N GLY A 174 14.50 15.12 -28.82
CA GLY A 174 14.10 13.85 -29.43
C GLY A 174 12.63 13.49 -29.28
N GLY A 175 11.81 14.31 -28.59
CA GLY A 175 10.42 14.04 -28.27
C GLY A 175 10.13 13.86 -26.79
N PHE A 176 9.02 13.20 -26.45
CA PHE A 176 8.65 12.92 -25.06
C PHE A 176 9.45 11.72 -24.54
N GLU A 177 10.16 11.92 -23.45
CA GLU A 177 10.90 10.89 -22.74
C GLU A 177 10.17 10.58 -21.41
N ARG A 178 9.98 9.28 -21.13
CA ARG A 178 9.47 8.81 -19.84
C ARG A 178 10.63 8.32 -19.00
N VAL A 179 10.71 8.80 -17.77
CA VAL A 179 11.75 8.39 -16.82
C VAL A 179 11.08 7.83 -15.58
N TYR A 180 11.38 6.57 -15.29
CA TYR A 180 10.91 5.89 -14.09
C TYR A 180 11.44 6.57 -12.84
N GLN A 181 10.54 6.81 -11.86
CA GLN A 181 10.83 7.46 -10.59
C GLN A 181 10.60 6.54 -9.40
N GLY A 182 9.80 5.51 -9.57
CA GLY A 182 9.44 4.57 -8.52
C GLY A 182 8.25 3.71 -8.91
N THR A 183 7.81 2.89 -7.97
CA THR A 183 6.65 2.01 -8.12
C THR A 183 5.59 2.38 -7.10
N SER A 184 4.36 2.57 -7.54
CA SER A 184 3.18 2.66 -6.68
C SER A 184 2.56 1.28 -6.52
N LEU A 185 2.43 0.83 -5.27
CA LEU A 185 1.70 -0.37 -4.89
C LEU A 185 0.39 0.04 -4.25
N VAL A 186 -0.72 -0.46 -4.78
CA VAL A 186 -2.06 -0.12 -4.29
C VAL A 186 -2.77 -1.39 -3.84
N ALA A 187 -3.05 -1.48 -2.55
CA ALA A 187 -3.90 -2.53 -2.00
C ALA A 187 -5.35 -2.04 -1.95
N ARG A 188 -6.28 -2.83 -2.50
CA ARG A 188 -7.68 -2.46 -2.69
C ARG A 188 -8.60 -3.51 -2.10
N TRP A 189 -9.57 -3.05 -1.29
CA TRP A 189 -10.58 -3.89 -0.66
C TRP A 189 -11.98 -3.38 -1.01
N PRO A 190 -12.81 -4.18 -1.70
CA PRO A 190 -14.23 -3.88 -1.86
C PRO A 190 -14.94 -4.07 -0.51
N LEU A 191 -15.62 -3.04 -0.05
CA LEU A 191 -16.30 -3.02 1.23
C LEU A 191 -17.79 -2.73 1.06
N THR A 192 -18.61 -3.40 1.86
CA THR A 192 -20.00 -3.02 2.12
C THR A 192 -20.16 -2.88 3.61
N LEU A 193 -20.53 -1.69 4.07
CA LEU A 193 -20.65 -1.37 5.49
C LEU A 193 -22.04 -0.87 5.81
N ASP A 194 -22.72 -1.56 6.71
CA ASP A 194 -23.95 -1.08 7.30
C ASP A 194 -23.70 0.15 8.21
N PRO A 195 -24.73 0.92 8.59
CA PRO A 195 -24.60 1.99 9.57
C PRO A 195 -23.86 1.51 10.82
N ASP A 196 -22.88 2.30 11.26
CA ASP A 196 -21.96 2.04 12.39
C ASP A 196 -21.09 0.78 12.28
N GLN A 197 -21.16 0.07 11.16
CA GLN A 197 -20.27 -1.06 10.91
C GLN A 197 -18.85 -0.57 10.63
N THR A 198 -17.87 -1.31 11.16
CA THR A 198 -16.43 -1.08 10.96
C THR A 198 -15.80 -2.26 10.23
N TRP A 199 -15.03 -1.96 9.20
CA TRP A 199 -14.07 -2.89 8.59
C TRP A 199 -12.68 -2.61 9.14
N GLU A 200 -11.89 -3.67 9.30
CA GLU A 200 -10.51 -3.61 9.72
C GLU A 200 -9.60 -4.31 8.71
N GLY A 201 -8.45 -3.73 8.46
CA GLY A 201 -7.41 -4.30 7.63
C GLY A 201 -6.03 -3.78 7.99
N SER A 202 -5.00 -4.41 7.45
CA SER A 202 -3.63 -4.03 7.75
C SER A 202 -2.71 -4.18 6.56
N VAL A 203 -1.68 -3.37 6.57
CA VAL A 203 -0.52 -3.43 5.70
C VAL A 203 0.71 -3.54 6.57
N TYR A 204 1.55 -4.55 6.30
CA TYR A 204 2.81 -4.77 6.99
C TYR A 204 3.94 -4.74 5.97
N TRP A 205 4.97 -3.95 6.27
CA TRP A 205 6.17 -3.81 5.47
C TRP A 205 7.39 -4.34 6.21
N THR A 206 8.22 -5.09 5.49
CA THR A 206 9.58 -5.41 5.93
C THR A 206 10.57 -5.15 4.82
N ALA A 207 11.83 -4.89 5.21
CA ALA A 207 12.95 -4.92 4.31
C ALA A 207 13.95 -5.97 4.76
N GLY A 208 14.43 -6.76 3.83
CA GLY A 208 15.39 -7.83 4.04
C GLY A 208 16.43 -7.89 2.92
N VAL A 209 17.24 -8.94 2.95
CA VAL A 209 18.23 -9.25 1.92
C VAL A 209 17.52 -9.89 0.73
N ALA A 210 17.93 -9.54 -0.49
CA ALA A 210 17.38 -10.13 -1.69
C ALA A 210 17.63 -11.65 -1.72
N THR A 211 16.55 -12.41 -1.71
CA THR A 211 16.59 -13.86 -1.93
C THR A 211 15.82 -14.17 -3.22
N PRO A 212 16.48 -14.11 -4.38
CA PRO A 212 15.82 -14.57 -5.60
C PRO A 212 15.57 -16.07 -5.47
N SER A 213 14.33 -16.44 -5.16
CA SER A 213 13.91 -17.84 -5.18
C SER A 213 13.69 -18.28 -6.62
N ASN A 214 14.78 -18.62 -7.29
CA ASN A 214 14.79 -19.45 -8.48
C ASN A 214 15.22 -20.85 -8.05
N GLU A 215 14.32 -21.61 -7.43
CA GLU A 215 14.42 -23.08 -7.36
C GLU A 215 13.04 -23.69 -7.67
#